data_0fe4edf0b843bffb32177fd299700e2a
#
_entry.id   0fe4edf0b843bffb32177fd299700e2a
#
_cell.length_a   1.000
_cell.length_b   1.000
_cell.length_c   1.000
_cell.angle_alpha   90.00
_cell.angle_beta   90.00
_cell.angle_gamma   90.00
#
_symmetry.space_group_name_H-M   'P 1'
#
loop_
_entity.id
_entity.type
_entity.pdbx_description
1 polymer ?
#
loop_
_entity_poly.entity_id
_entity_poly.type
_entity_poly.pdbx_seq_one_letter_code
_entity_poly.pdbx_strand_id
1 'polypeptide(L)'
;MSGSEVLKIEGELTIFRALELKPALLEDPAPSEIDLSAVTEIDTAGVQLLMLAKRTALEAKRELRLVGHSAAVIEVFELLNVAAYFGDHLVMDSSEKSK
;
A
#
# COMPACT_ATOMS: atom_id res chain seq x y z
N MET A 1 -15.06 -7.96 -16.74
CA MET A 1 -14.64 -7.74 -16.27
C MET A 1 -14.06 -7.97 -15.36
N SER A 2 -13.73 -8.08 -15.20
CA SER A 2 -13.34 -8.36 -14.19
C SER A 2 -12.98 -7.50 -13.29
N GLY A 3 -13.04 -7.43 -12.33
CA GLY A 3 -12.76 -6.50 -11.39
C GLY A 3 -11.38 -6.48 -10.88
N SER A 4 -10.51 -7.01 -11.62
CA SER A 4 -9.19 -7.12 -11.12
C SER A 4 -8.31 -6.08 -11.76
N GLU A 5 -8.16 -4.97 -11.12
CA GLU A 5 -7.32 -3.91 -11.62
C GLU A 5 -6.09 -3.76 -10.76
N VAL A 6 -4.95 -3.65 -11.40
CA VAL A 6 -3.68 -3.48 -10.71
C VAL A 6 -3.20 -2.06 -10.96
N LEU A 7 -2.90 -1.35 -9.89
CA LEU A 7 -2.29 -0.04 -9.99
C LEU A 7 -0.83 -0.17 -9.60
N LYS A 8 0.06 0.18 -10.50
CA LYS A 8 1.47 0.15 -10.21
C LYS A 8 1.94 1.56 -9.90
N ILE A 9 2.55 1.74 -8.75
CA ILE A 9 3.08 3.03 -8.36
C ILE A 9 4.56 3.03 -8.62
N GLU A 10 5.02 4.00 -9.38
CA GLU A 10 6.43 4.10 -9.72
C GLU A 10 7.00 5.37 -9.15
N GLY A 11 8.24 5.30 -8.68
CA GLY A 11 8.93 6.44 -8.16
C GLY A 11 8.60 6.68 -6.72
N GLU A 12 8.43 7.94 -6.34
CA GLU A 12 8.22 8.23 -4.94
C GLU A 12 6.74 8.16 -4.57
N LEU A 13 6.51 7.69 -3.37
CA LEU A 13 5.18 7.66 -2.78
C LEU A 13 5.28 8.49 -1.52
N THR A 14 5.31 9.81 -1.69
CA THR A 14 5.55 10.74 -0.61
C THR A 14 4.47 11.78 -0.59
N ILE A 15 4.56 12.71 0.36
CA ILE A 15 3.58 13.76 0.47
C ILE A 15 3.48 14.56 -0.83
N PHE A 16 4.57 14.63 -1.59
CA PHE A 16 4.55 15.39 -2.84
C PHE A 16 3.68 14.74 -3.90
N ARG A 17 3.48 13.43 -3.81
CA ARG A 17 2.68 12.70 -4.77
C ARG A 17 1.34 12.23 -4.20
N ALA A 18 1.16 12.35 -2.89
CA ALA A 18 -0.01 11.76 -2.26
C ALA A 18 -1.31 12.32 -2.81
N LEU A 19 -1.37 13.65 -2.99
CA LEU A 19 -2.60 14.25 -3.51
C LEU A 19 -2.87 13.84 -4.95
N GLU A 20 -1.81 13.68 -5.71
CA GLU A 20 -1.93 13.26 -7.10
C GLU A 20 -2.43 11.83 -7.19
N LEU A 21 -1.95 10.97 -6.31
CA LEU A 21 -2.28 9.55 -6.36
C LEU A 21 -3.59 9.22 -5.68
N LYS A 22 -4.07 10.09 -4.81
CA LYS A 22 -5.23 9.78 -4.01
C LYS A 22 -6.46 9.41 -4.85
N PRO A 23 -6.79 10.15 -5.91
CA PRO A 23 -7.94 9.76 -6.71
C PRO A 23 -7.78 8.38 -7.34
N ALA A 24 -6.57 8.04 -7.78
CA ALA A 24 -6.35 6.75 -8.41
C ALA A 24 -6.56 5.61 -7.43
N LEU A 25 -6.32 5.87 -6.15
CA LEU A 25 -6.44 4.83 -5.14
C LEU A 25 -7.83 4.71 -4.55
N LEU A 26 -8.58 5.81 -4.52
CA LEU A 26 -9.82 5.84 -3.77
C LEU A 26 -11.07 5.95 -4.63
N GLU A 27 -10.96 6.52 -5.81
CA GLU A 27 -12.14 6.74 -6.63
C GLU A 27 -12.47 5.51 -7.45
N ASP A 28 -13.70 5.40 -7.81
CA ASP A 28 -14.21 4.29 -8.55
C ASP A 28 -13.89 4.41 -10.04
N PRO A 29 -13.43 3.37 -10.70
CA PRO A 29 -13.13 2.06 -10.13
C PRO A 29 -11.80 2.08 -9.39
N ALA A 30 -11.82 1.64 -8.16
CA ALA A 30 -10.60 1.58 -7.37
C ALA A 30 -9.86 0.28 -7.69
N PRO A 31 -8.54 0.27 -7.53
CA PRO A 31 -7.80 -0.94 -7.82
C PRO A 31 -8.06 -2.02 -6.78
N SER A 32 -7.90 -3.27 -7.20
CA SER A 32 -7.98 -4.38 -6.28
C SER A 32 -6.58 -4.80 -5.81
N GLU A 33 -5.56 -4.26 -6.44
CA GLU A 33 -4.19 -4.63 -6.11
C GLU A 33 -3.29 -3.44 -6.41
N ILE A 34 -2.36 -3.17 -5.51
CA ILE A 34 -1.39 -2.11 -5.70
C ILE A 34 -0.01 -2.72 -5.72
N ASP A 35 0.69 -2.54 -6.81
CA ASP A 35 2.03 -3.06 -7.01
C ASP A 35 3.03 -1.99 -6.58
N LEU A 36 3.80 -2.30 -5.56
CA LEU A 36 4.74 -1.37 -4.96
C LEU A 36 6.19 -1.66 -5.35
N SER A 37 6.39 -2.54 -6.33
CA SER A 37 7.74 -2.99 -6.65
C SER A 37 8.62 -1.89 -7.23
N ALA A 38 8.01 -0.88 -7.83
CA ALA A 38 8.77 0.22 -8.42
C ALA A 38 8.81 1.47 -7.56
N VAL A 39 8.36 1.37 -6.31
CA VAL A 39 8.44 2.52 -5.40
C VAL A 39 9.85 2.67 -4.91
N THR A 40 10.46 3.82 -5.19
CA THR A 40 11.85 4.07 -4.81
C THR A 40 11.96 4.79 -3.49
N GLU A 41 10.91 5.46 -3.07
CA GLU A 41 10.95 6.26 -1.87
C GLU A 41 9.54 6.36 -1.30
N ILE A 42 9.40 6.27 0.02
CA ILE A 42 8.09 6.36 0.65
C ILE A 42 8.28 7.04 1.99
N ASP A 43 7.34 7.90 2.36
CA ASP A 43 7.38 8.56 3.67
C ASP A 43 6.07 8.26 4.40
N THR A 44 5.90 8.88 5.57
CA THR A 44 4.73 8.64 6.39
C THR A 44 3.43 8.98 5.65
N ALA A 45 3.46 10.04 4.85
CA ALA A 45 2.26 10.41 4.10
C ALA A 45 1.90 9.32 3.10
N GLY A 46 2.89 8.72 2.47
CA GLY A 46 2.64 7.61 1.55
C GLY A 46 2.04 6.42 2.26
N VAL A 47 2.58 6.09 3.43
CA VAL A 47 2.02 4.99 4.21
C VAL A 47 0.59 5.28 4.59
N GLN A 48 0.32 6.51 5.03
CA GLN A 48 -1.04 6.86 5.42
C GLN A 48 -2.01 6.79 4.25
N LEU A 49 -1.55 7.13 3.06
CA LEU A 49 -2.39 7.02 1.89
C LEU A 49 -2.75 5.56 1.61
N LEU A 50 -1.77 4.66 1.75
CA LEU A 50 -2.04 3.24 1.56
C LEU A 50 -3.00 2.73 2.63
N MET A 51 -2.84 3.20 3.86
CA MET A 51 -3.75 2.79 4.93
C MET A 51 -5.17 3.27 4.66
N LEU A 52 -5.29 4.49 4.14
CA LEU A 52 -6.60 5.01 3.79
C LEU A 52 -7.24 4.20 2.67
N ALA A 53 -6.44 3.82 1.67
CA ALA A 53 -6.95 3.00 0.59
C ALA A 53 -7.44 1.65 1.10
N LYS A 54 -6.68 1.06 2.00
CA LYS A 54 -7.06 -0.24 2.58
C LYS A 54 -8.34 -0.12 3.37
N ARG A 55 -8.45 0.92 4.17
CA ARG A 55 -9.65 1.13 4.98
C ARG A 55 -10.87 1.38 4.10
N THR A 56 -10.71 2.19 3.06
CA THR A 56 -11.81 2.49 2.16
C THR A 56 -12.30 1.22 1.47
N ALA A 57 -11.37 0.36 1.06
CA ALA A 57 -11.75 -0.89 0.44
C ALA A 57 -12.52 -1.77 1.41
N LEU A 58 -12.05 -1.82 2.65
CA LEU A 58 -12.69 -2.65 3.66
C LEU A 58 -14.12 -2.16 3.93
N GLU A 59 -14.29 -0.84 4.02
CA GLU A 59 -15.62 -0.29 4.24
C GLU A 59 -16.55 -0.55 3.08
N ALA A 60 -16.01 -0.65 1.88
CA ALA A 60 -16.79 -0.96 0.70
C ALA A 60 -16.91 -2.46 0.47
N LYS A 61 -16.39 -3.26 1.39
CA LYS A 61 -16.42 -4.71 1.30
C LYS A 61 -15.72 -5.21 0.04
N ARG A 62 -14.65 -4.51 -0.34
CA ARG A 62 -13.80 -4.90 -1.45
C ARG A 62 -12.48 -5.40 -0.90
N GLU A 63 -11.84 -6.25 -1.66
CA GLU A 63 -10.51 -6.68 -1.29
C GLU A 63 -9.48 -5.79 -1.95
N LEU A 64 -8.48 -5.40 -1.22
CA LEU A 64 -7.37 -4.65 -1.77
C LEU A 64 -6.09 -5.28 -1.25
N ARG A 65 -5.20 -5.64 -2.16
CA ARG A 65 -3.95 -6.29 -1.81
C ARG A 65 -2.78 -5.40 -2.18
N LEU A 66 -1.79 -5.35 -1.31
CA LEU A 66 -0.54 -4.69 -1.62
C LEU A 66 0.46 -5.77 -1.96
N VAL A 67 1.11 -5.63 -3.10
CA VAL A 67 2.04 -6.66 -3.57
C VAL A 67 3.33 -6.01 -4.03
N GLY A 68 4.37 -6.82 -4.15
CA GLY A 68 5.63 -6.39 -4.73
C GLY A 68 6.35 -5.34 -3.92
N HIS A 69 6.28 -5.42 -2.60
CA HIS A 69 6.89 -4.40 -1.74
C HIS A 69 8.36 -4.21 -2.11
N SER A 70 8.73 -2.98 -2.49
CA SER A 70 10.12 -2.67 -2.77
C SER A 70 10.90 -2.63 -1.46
N ALA A 71 12.23 -2.59 -1.57
CA ALA A 71 13.06 -2.48 -0.39
C ALA A 71 12.72 -1.22 0.41
N ALA A 72 12.47 -0.11 -0.27
CA ALA A 72 12.12 1.13 0.40
C ALA A 72 10.82 0.97 1.19
N VAL A 73 9.83 0.30 0.60
CA VAL A 73 8.55 0.09 1.26
C VAL A 73 8.71 -0.83 2.47
N ILE A 74 9.46 -1.91 2.30
CA ILE A 74 9.66 -2.85 3.40
C ILE A 74 10.33 -2.16 4.57
N GLU A 75 11.33 -1.35 4.28
CA GLU A 75 12.08 -0.67 5.35
C GLU A 75 11.16 0.25 6.15
N VAL A 76 10.35 1.03 5.46
CA VAL A 76 9.47 1.97 6.14
C VAL A 76 8.36 1.23 6.89
N PHE A 77 7.82 0.18 6.29
CA PHE A 77 6.79 -0.60 6.96
C PHE A 77 7.32 -1.21 8.26
N GLU A 78 8.57 -1.66 8.24
CA GLU A 78 9.18 -2.19 9.44
C GLU A 78 9.39 -1.11 10.49
N LEU A 79 9.88 0.05 10.06
CA LEU A 79 10.12 1.14 10.98
C LEU A 79 8.84 1.60 11.67
N LEU A 80 7.75 1.65 10.93
CA LEU A 80 6.50 2.13 11.46
C LEU A 80 5.64 1.00 12.03
N ASN A 81 6.09 -0.23 11.86
CA ASN A 81 5.40 -1.40 12.40
C ASN A 81 3.96 -1.46 11.89
N VAL A 82 3.77 -1.23 10.60
CA VAL A 82 2.44 -1.21 10.03
C VAL A 82 2.12 -2.44 9.19
N ALA A 83 3.06 -3.37 9.07
CA ALA A 83 2.82 -4.55 8.24
C ALA A 83 1.58 -5.31 8.69
N ALA A 84 1.41 -5.47 9.99
CA ALA A 84 0.27 -6.19 10.51
C ALA A 84 -1.04 -5.46 10.22
N TYR A 85 -0.99 -4.14 10.14
CA TYR A 85 -2.19 -3.37 9.83
C TYR A 85 -2.73 -3.75 8.46
N PHE A 86 -1.83 -3.93 7.50
CA PHE A 86 -2.27 -4.22 6.14
C PHE A 86 -2.66 -5.68 5.96
N GLY A 87 -2.16 -6.56 6.80
CA GLY A 87 -2.45 -7.97 6.67
C GLY A 87 -1.82 -8.62 5.47
N ASP A 88 -0.85 -7.94 4.86
CA ASP A 88 -0.16 -8.48 3.70
C ASP A 88 1.12 -9.17 4.13
N HIS A 89 1.53 -10.15 3.36
CA HIS A 89 2.77 -10.82 3.66
C HIS A 89 3.94 -9.97 3.26
N LEU A 90 4.80 -9.70 4.22
CA LEU A 90 6.08 -9.15 3.92
C LEU A 90 7.09 -10.25 3.97
N VAL A 91 8.20 -9.97 3.43
CA VAL A 91 9.21 -10.95 3.41
C VAL A 91 9.68 -11.35 4.75
N MET A 92 9.67 -10.48 5.67
CA MET A 92 10.18 -10.81 6.87
C MET A 92 9.36 -11.46 7.75
N ASP A 93 9.66 -11.98 8.32
CA ASP A 93 8.90 -12.51 9.15
C ASP A 93 8.95 -12.09 10.33
N SER A 94 9.08 -11.64 10.60
CA SER A 94 9.04 -11.28 11.63
C SER A 94 8.49 -11.01 12.47
N SER A 95 8.33 -10.86 12.45
CA SER A 95 7.87 -10.53 13.22
C SER A 95 7.48 -11.07 14.08
N GLU A 96 7.76 -11.54 13.94
CA GLU A 96 7.43 -12.11 14.70
C GLU A 96 7.38 -11.94 15.76
N LYS A 97 7.57 -11.60 15.80
CA LYS A 97 7.46 -11.49 16.75
C LYS A 97 6.91 -10.99 17.54
N SER A 98 6.71 -10.81 17.44
CA SER A 98 6.26 -10.38 18.19
C SER A 98 5.82 -10.37 19.02
N LYS A 99 5.79 -10.36 19.25
CA LYS A 99 5.40 -10.37 20.12
C LYS A 99 5.18 -10.21 20.59
#